data_ef4c972f91726078d1afa2d2911f1108
#
_entry.id   ef4c972f91726078d1afa2d2911f1108
#
_cell.length_a   1.000
_cell.length_b   1.000
_cell.length_c   1.000
_cell.angle_alpha   90.00
_cell.angle_beta   90.00
_cell.angle_gamma   90.00
#
_symmetry.space_group_name_H-M   'P 1'
#
loop_
_entity.id
_entity.type
_entity.pdbx_description
1 polymer ?
#
loop_
_entity_poly.entity_id
_entity_poly.type
_entity_poly.pdbx_seq_one_letter_code
_entity_poly.pdbx_strand_id
1 'polypeptide(L)'
;LGVHGITGSAQDQIQTDIAEDMSMFHSAVLRSDLPSHGDSPMPDLTLPTCIESLLAVADFALKQFPDVEDLCIFATGFGAFVTLNALDELLELPVKVKLVLHTPSLRMDQTLLAMLQISEERFWVMEDIPIPTKRPLDLTYRFYQELKGHPALAHYNAPMLILHSEADEYIPMDDIRHFRAINEQSKLVIIPGTSHQFTE
;
A
#
# COMPACT_ATOMS: atom_id res chain seq x y z
N LEU A 1 3.48 -11.42 0.40
CA LEU A 1 3.17 -10.55 1.53
C LEU A 1 1.90 -9.76 1.24
N GLY A 2 1.07 -9.51 2.28
CA GLY A 2 -0.09 -8.62 2.22
C GLY A 2 0.19 -7.31 2.95
N VAL A 3 -0.02 -6.16 2.28
CA VAL A 3 0.19 -4.81 2.84
C VAL A 3 -1.10 -4.01 2.65
N HIS A 4 -1.75 -3.64 3.76
CA HIS A 4 -3.07 -3.01 3.77
C HIS A 4 -3.04 -1.49 3.51
N GLY A 5 -4.20 -0.88 3.27
CA GLY A 5 -4.38 0.56 3.09
C GLY A 5 -4.36 1.37 4.38
N ILE A 6 -4.45 2.72 4.27
CA ILE A 6 -4.32 3.65 5.40
C ILE A 6 -5.42 3.50 6.48
N THR A 7 -6.58 3.02 6.12
CA THR A 7 -7.68 2.77 7.07
C THR A 7 -7.87 1.30 7.37
N GLY A 8 -6.97 0.46 6.85
CA GLY A 8 -7.09 -0.99 6.86
C GLY A 8 -6.31 -1.67 8.00
N SER A 9 -6.25 -2.98 7.88
CA SER A 9 -5.49 -3.87 8.77
C SER A 9 -5.11 -5.17 8.04
N ALA A 10 -4.27 -5.97 8.66
CA ALA A 10 -3.96 -7.32 8.20
C ALA A 10 -5.20 -8.26 8.18
N GLN A 11 -6.30 -7.86 8.80
CA GLN A 11 -7.55 -8.61 8.89
C GLN A 11 -8.61 -8.15 7.86
N ASP A 12 -8.28 -7.19 6.99
CA ASP A 12 -9.20 -6.74 5.95
C ASP A 12 -9.63 -7.91 5.06
N GLN A 13 -10.90 -7.87 4.62
CA GLN A 13 -11.50 -8.99 3.87
C GLN A 13 -10.64 -9.35 2.65
N ILE A 14 -10.23 -8.37 1.85
CA ILE A 14 -9.39 -8.62 0.66
C ILE A 14 -8.05 -9.29 1.00
N GLN A 15 -7.43 -8.92 2.13
CA GLN A 15 -6.19 -9.54 2.59
C GLN A 15 -6.41 -10.99 3.02
N THR A 16 -7.58 -11.26 3.61
CA THR A 16 -7.97 -12.60 4.05
C THR A 16 -8.31 -13.49 2.88
N ASP A 17 -9.13 -13.01 1.94
CA ASP A 17 -9.53 -13.76 0.76
C ASP A 17 -8.32 -14.17 -0.09
N ILE A 18 -7.40 -13.25 -0.33
CA ILE A 18 -6.16 -13.56 -1.05
C ILE A 18 -5.31 -14.59 -0.30
N ALA A 19 -5.24 -14.50 1.03
CA ALA A 19 -4.48 -15.49 1.81
C ALA A 19 -5.11 -16.90 1.72
N GLU A 20 -6.45 -16.98 1.75
CA GLU A 20 -7.18 -18.23 1.59
C GLU A 20 -6.97 -18.81 0.18
N ASP A 21 -7.15 -18.00 -0.85
CA ASP A 21 -6.97 -18.44 -2.24
C ASP A 21 -5.52 -18.90 -2.50
N MET A 22 -4.53 -18.12 -2.07
CA MET A 22 -3.12 -18.45 -2.27
C MET A 22 -2.70 -19.71 -1.52
N SER A 23 -3.34 -20.04 -0.39
CA SER A 23 -3.06 -21.28 0.35
C SER A 23 -3.32 -22.54 -0.48
N MET A 24 -4.28 -22.48 -1.43
CA MET A 24 -4.57 -23.58 -2.34
C MET A 24 -3.47 -23.83 -3.39
N PHE A 25 -2.58 -22.86 -3.58
CA PHE A 25 -1.45 -22.94 -4.51
C PHE A 25 -0.11 -23.22 -3.82
N HIS A 26 -0.13 -23.81 -2.62
CA HIS A 26 1.07 -24.10 -1.81
C HIS A 26 1.95 -22.88 -1.54
N SER A 27 1.33 -21.71 -1.45
CA SER A 27 1.99 -20.43 -1.14
C SER A 27 1.82 -20.08 0.33
N ALA A 28 2.91 -19.68 0.99
CA ALA A 28 2.82 -19.09 2.32
C ALA A 28 2.41 -17.61 2.18
N VAL A 29 1.45 -17.16 2.99
CA VAL A 29 1.02 -15.76 3.02
C VAL A 29 1.25 -15.17 4.40
N LEU A 30 2.05 -14.11 4.47
CA LEU A 30 2.22 -13.31 5.68
C LEU A 30 1.50 -11.97 5.48
N ARG A 31 0.79 -11.57 6.53
CA ARG A 31 0.09 -10.28 6.62
C ARG A 31 0.43 -9.66 7.96
N SER A 32 0.78 -8.40 7.96
CA SER A 32 1.09 -7.66 9.19
C SER A 32 0.37 -6.32 9.20
N ASP A 33 0.05 -5.85 10.38
CA ASP A 33 -0.42 -4.48 10.56
C ASP A 33 0.75 -3.50 10.45
N LEU A 34 0.58 -2.47 9.63
CA LEU A 34 1.51 -1.34 9.57
C LEU A 34 1.55 -0.60 10.92
N PRO A 35 2.61 0.19 11.19
CA PRO A 35 2.67 1.02 12.39
C PRO A 35 1.38 1.83 12.62
N SER A 36 0.95 1.94 13.86
CA SER A 36 -0.31 2.54 14.32
C SER A 36 -1.61 1.87 13.86
N HIS A 37 -1.56 0.79 13.09
CA HIS A 37 -2.76 0.08 12.63
C HIS A 37 -2.99 -1.22 13.42
N GLY A 38 -4.25 -1.67 13.43
CA GLY A 38 -4.66 -2.96 13.97
C GLY A 38 -4.02 -3.30 15.32
N ASP A 39 -3.34 -4.44 15.38
CA ASP A 39 -2.66 -4.95 16.57
C ASP A 39 -1.14 -4.66 16.55
N SER A 40 -0.67 -3.76 15.66
CA SER A 40 0.74 -3.38 15.59
C SER A 40 1.25 -2.84 16.94
N PRO A 41 2.40 -3.32 17.46
CA PRO A 41 3.00 -2.77 18.66
C PRO A 41 3.67 -1.41 18.43
N MET A 42 3.85 -1.00 17.18
CA MET A 42 4.52 0.25 16.80
C MET A 42 3.51 1.40 16.84
N PRO A 43 3.69 2.41 17.73
CA PRO A 43 2.70 3.47 17.91
C PRO A 43 2.84 4.60 16.87
N ASP A 44 4.02 4.77 16.27
CA ASP A 44 4.33 5.95 15.46
C ASP A 44 4.07 5.68 13.98
N LEU A 45 3.11 6.40 13.41
CA LEU A 45 2.84 6.40 11.98
C LEU A 45 3.75 7.43 11.28
N THR A 46 4.81 6.93 10.66
CA THR A 46 5.66 7.69 9.75
C THR A 46 5.96 6.85 8.50
N LEU A 47 6.32 7.48 7.40
CA LEU A 47 6.70 6.71 6.20
C LEU A 47 7.96 5.84 6.45
N PRO A 48 9.02 6.33 7.11
CA PRO A 48 10.17 5.48 7.45
C PRO A 48 9.81 4.26 8.31
N THR A 49 8.99 4.42 9.37
CA THR A 49 8.60 3.28 10.22
C THR A 49 7.75 2.26 9.46
N CYS A 50 6.92 2.69 8.50
CA CYS A 50 6.16 1.80 7.63
C CYS A 50 7.08 1.01 6.69
N ILE A 51 8.09 1.67 6.09
CA ILE A 51 9.09 1.02 5.23
C ILE A 51 9.90 0.00 6.06
N GLU A 52 10.44 0.39 7.20
CA GLU A 52 11.18 -0.50 8.11
C GLU A 52 10.35 -1.73 8.52
N SER A 53 9.07 -1.53 8.84
CA SER A 53 8.16 -2.62 9.18
C SER A 53 7.97 -3.59 8.01
N LEU A 54 7.76 -3.08 6.79
CA LEU A 54 7.61 -3.92 5.59
C LEU A 54 8.89 -4.73 5.31
N LEU A 55 10.05 -4.10 5.38
CA LEU A 55 11.34 -4.77 5.18
C LEU A 55 11.60 -5.83 6.24
N ALA A 56 11.26 -5.56 7.50
CA ALA A 56 11.38 -6.54 8.59
C ALA A 56 10.47 -7.76 8.37
N VAL A 57 9.25 -7.56 7.86
CA VAL A 57 8.33 -8.66 7.52
C VAL A 57 8.85 -9.46 6.33
N ALA A 58 9.45 -8.81 5.32
CA ALA A 58 10.06 -9.48 4.19
C ALA A 58 11.26 -10.34 4.63
N ASP A 59 12.15 -9.80 5.44
CA ASP A 59 13.28 -10.53 6.01
C ASP A 59 12.82 -11.71 6.88
N PHE A 60 11.81 -11.52 7.72
CA PHE A 60 11.19 -12.59 8.50
C PHE A 60 10.64 -13.70 7.59
N ALA A 61 9.92 -13.34 6.51
CA ALA A 61 9.37 -14.30 5.56
C ALA A 61 10.47 -15.18 4.94
N LEU A 62 11.56 -14.58 4.48
CA LEU A 62 12.67 -15.30 3.87
C LEU A 62 13.41 -16.21 4.88
N LYS A 63 13.49 -15.81 6.14
CA LYS A 63 14.04 -16.67 7.21
C LYS A 63 13.15 -17.86 7.54
N GLN A 64 11.81 -17.69 7.48
CA GLN A 64 10.87 -18.79 7.72
C GLN A 64 10.77 -19.75 6.52
N PHE A 65 10.96 -19.24 5.32
CA PHE A 65 10.83 -19.99 4.06
C PHE A 65 12.08 -19.80 3.19
N PRO A 66 13.22 -20.40 3.56
CA PRO A 66 14.51 -20.13 2.92
C PRO A 66 14.61 -20.64 1.46
N ASP A 67 13.72 -21.55 1.07
CA ASP A 67 13.73 -22.15 -0.28
C ASP A 67 12.83 -21.43 -1.29
N VAL A 68 12.20 -20.29 -0.91
CA VAL A 68 11.37 -19.53 -1.85
C VAL A 68 12.23 -18.80 -2.89
N GLU A 69 11.77 -18.84 -4.14
CA GLU A 69 12.42 -18.13 -5.24
C GLU A 69 11.76 -16.77 -5.54
N ASP A 70 10.48 -16.65 -5.24
CA ASP A 70 9.67 -15.48 -5.54
C ASP A 70 9.06 -14.90 -4.25
N LEU A 71 9.13 -13.57 -4.12
CA LEU A 71 8.41 -12.79 -3.13
C LEU A 71 7.35 -11.94 -3.86
N CYS A 72 6.08 -12.34 -3.75
CA CYS A 72 4.98 -11.54 -4.27
C CYS A 72 4.43 -10.63 -3.17
N ILE A 73 4.31 -9.34 -3.45
CA ILE A 73 3.74 -8.35 -2.52
C ILE A 73 2.41 -7.87 -3.10
N PHE A 74 1.31 -8.21 -2.42
CA PHE A 74 -0.01 -7.65 -2.66
C PHE A 74 -0.21 -6.44 -1.76
N ALA A 75 -0.32 -5.26 -2.35
CA ALA A 75 -0.35 -4.01 -1.62
C ALA A 75 -1.53 -3.12 -2.05
N THR A 76 -2.29 -2.62 -1.07
CA THR A 76 -3.51 -1.83 -1.30
C THR A 76 -3.30 -0.36 -0.93
N GLY A 77 -3.69 0.57 -1.79
CA GLY A 77 -3.73 2.01 -1.51
C GLY A 77 -2.43 2.57 -0.91
N PHE A 78 -2.47 2.93 0.38
CA PHE A 78 -1.29 3.37 1.14
C PHE A 78 -0.22 2.28 1.25
N GLY A 79 -0.61 1.02 1.42
CA GLY A 79 0.35 -0.09 1.41
C GLY A 79 1.13 -0.19 0.10
N ALA A 80 0.49 0.10 -1.04
CA ALA A 80 1.18 0.20 -2.33
C ALA A 80 2.16 1.38 -2.37
N PHE A 81 1.78 2.52 -1.80
CA PHE A 81 2.67 3.68 -1.65
C PHE A 81 3.91 3.35 -0.81
N VAL A 82 3.74 2.70 0.34
CA VAL A 82 4.85 2.23 1.19
C VAL A 82 5.74 1.25 0.43
N THR A 83 5.13 0.27 -0.26
CA THR A 83 5.86 -0.75 -1.03
C THR A 83 6.70 -0.15 -2.14
N LEU A 84 6.16 0.84 -2.87
CA LEU A 84 6.89 1.52 -3.94
C LEU A 84 8.05 2.37 -3.40
N ASN A 85 7.89 3.00 -2.23
CA ASN A 85 8.96 3.76 -1.58
C ASN A 85 10.03 2.87 -0.91
N ALA A 86 9.75 1.59 -0.70
CA ALA A 86 10.69 0.59 -0.18
C ALA A 86 11.28 -0.30 -1.30
N LEU A 87 10.96 -0.02 -2.58
CA LEU A 87 11.19 -1.00 -3.62
C LEU A 87 12.67 -1.23 -3.94
N ASP A 88 13.50 -0.20 -3.84
CA ASP A 88 14.93 -0.35 -4.08
C ASP A 88 15.56 -1.33 -3.09
N GLU A 89 15.22 -1.22 -1.80
CA GLU A 89 15.67 -2.14 -0.76
C GLU A 89 15.07 -3.55 -0.92
N LEU A 90 13.80 -3.64 -1.33
CA LEU A 90 13.16 -4.92 -1.59
C LEU A 90 13.81 -5.66 -2.77
N LEU A 91 14.28 -4.95 -3.78
CA LEU A 91 14.97 -5.53 -4.95
C LEU A 91 16.39 -6.02 -4.63
N GLU A 92 16.99 -5.61 -3.50
CA GLU A 92 18.26 -6.15 -3.00
C GLU A 92 18.11 -7.53 -2.32
N LEU A 93 16.89 -7.98 -2.05
CA LEU A 93 16.65 -9.29 -1.45
C LEU A 93 17.06 -10.42 -2.42
N PRO A 94 17.52 -11.58 -1.90
CA PRO A 94 18.03 -12.68 -2.72
C PRO A 94 16.91 -13.53 -3.39
N VAL A 95 15.80 -12.89 -3.78
CA VAL A 95 14.61 -13.49 -4.39
C VAL A 95 14.05 -12.59 -5.48
N LYS A 96 13.20 -13.13 -6.35
CA LYS A 96 12.51 -12.32 -7.36
C LYS A 96 11.31 -11.62 -6.73
N VAL A 97 11.35 -10.29 -6.68
CA VAL A 97 10.24 -9.48 -6.19
C VAL A 97 9.22 -9.21 -7.30
N LYS A 98 7.94 -9.45 -7.02
CA LYS A 98 6.80 -9.20 -7.91
C LYS A 98 5.73 -8.42 -7.14
N LEU A 99 5.09 -7.47 -7.80
CA LEU A 99 4.09 -6.61 -7.16
C LEU A 99 2.70 -6.83 -7.76
N VAL A 100 1.71 -6.88 -6.89
CA VAL A 100 0.29 -6.72 -7.24
C VAL A 100 -0.21 -5.50 -6.48
N LEU A 101 -0.44 -4.42 -7.22
CA LEU A 101 -0.84 -3.12 -6.67
C LEU A 101 -2.35 -2.94 -6.86
N HIS A 102 -3.08 -2.96 -5.78
CA HIS A 102 -4.52 -2.78 -5.75
C HIS A 102 -4.85 -1.33 -5.41
N THR A 103 -5.48 -0.61 -6.34
CA THR A 103 -5.78 0.83 -6.21
C THR A 103 -4.62 1.63 -5.61
N PRO A 104 -3.42 1.60 -6.25
CA PRO A 104 -2.22 2.18 -5.64
C PRO A 104 -2.32 3.69 -5.53
N SER A 105 -2.14 4.21 -4.33
CA SER A 105 -2.02 5.65 -4.12
C SER A 105 -0.62 6.13 -4.52
N LEU A 106 -0.50 6.77 -5.66
CA LEU A 106 0.79 7.23 -6.20
C LEU A 106 1.17 8.63 -5.70
N ARG A 107 0.16 9.40 -5.30
CA ARG A 107 0.27 10.71 -4.65
C ARG A 107 -0.51 10.67 -3.35
N MET A 108 0.06 10.01 -2.35
CA MET A 108 -0.65 9.72 -1.10
C MET A 108 -1.07 10.99 -0.36
N ASP A 109 -0.33 12.08 -0.48
CA ASP A 109 -0.70 13.40 0.03
C ASP A 109 -2.05 13.88 -0.55
N GLN A 110 -2.23 13.80 -1.85
CA GLN A 110 -3.47 14.20 -2.54
C GLN A 110 -4.61 13.24 -2.23
N THR A 111 -4.33 11.93 -2.25
CA THR A 111 -5.31 10.90 -1.89
C THR A 111 -5.83 11.13 -0.46
N LEU A 112 -4.94 11.45 0.47
CA LEU A 112 -5.33 11.70 1.86
C LEU A 112 -6.27 12.91 1.99
N LEU A 113 -5.97 14.02 1.33
CA LEU A 113 -6.84 15.20 1.32
C LEU A 113 -8.22 14.91 0.68
N ALA A 114 -8.23 14.10 -0.39
CA ALA A 114 -9.48 13.67 -1.04
C ALA A 114 -10.33 12.80 -0.11
N MET A 115 -9.71 11.82 0.57
CA MET A 115 -10.39 10.95 1.55
C MET A 115 -10.96 11.75 2.74
N LEU A 116 -10.22 12.72 3.23
CA LEU A 116 -10.62 13.58 4.35
C LEU A 116 -11.58 14.70 3.93
N GLN A 117 -11.73 14.94 2.63
CA GLN A 117 -12.53 16.04 2.06
C GLN A 117 -12.15 17.41 2.62
N ILE A 118 -10.85 17.66 2.76
CA ILE A 118 -10.30 18.93 3.28
C ILE A 118 -9.22 19.49 2.37
N SER A 119 -8.92 20.79 2.53
CA SER A 119 -7.74 21.39 1.92
C SER A 119 -6.50 21.22 2.80
N GLU A 120 -5.31 21.40 2.21
CA GLU A 120 -4.04 21.40 2.95
C GLU A 120 -4.01 22.46 4.06
N GLU A 121 -4.52 23.68 3.78
CA GLU A 121 -4.57 24.77 4.77
C GLU A 121 -5.44 24.40 5.97
N ARG A 122 -6.55 23.68 5.72
CA ARG A 122 -7.41 23.23 6.81
C ARG A 122 -6.72 22.14 7.64
N PHE A 123 -6.01 21.21 7.00
CA PHE A 123 -5.25 20.18 7.71
C PHE A 123 -4.17 20.82 8.59
N TRP A 124 -3.43 21.79 8.04
CA TRP A 124 -2.41 22.52 8.80
C TRP A 124 -2.98 23.19 10.05
N VAL A 125 -4.19 23.78 9.96
CA VAL A 125 -4.84 24.42 11.11
C VAL A 125 -5.35 23.41 12.15
N MET A 126 -5.76 22.22 11.71
CA MET A 126 -6.27 21.17 12.60
C MET A 126 -5.15 20.39 13.29
N GLU A 127 -3.93 20.38 12.72
CA GLU A 127 -2.75 19.65 13.13
C GLU A 127 -2.92 18.11 13.11
N ASP A 128 -3.96 17.59 13.79
CA ASP A 128 -4.27 16.15 13.87
C ASP A 128 -5.72 15.87 13.48
N ILE A 129 -5.94 14.79 12.74
CA ILE A 129 -7.28 14.33 12.34
C ILE A 129 -7.45 12.87 12.77
N PRO A 130 -8.33 12.60 13.75
CA PRO A 130 -8.61 11.23 14.16
C PRO A 130 -9.45 10.50 13.11
N ILE A 131 -9.01 9.32 12.72
CA ILE A 131 -9.74 8.42 11.82
C ILE A 131 -10.31 7.26 12.64
N PRO A 132 -11.64 7.02 12.58
CA PRO A 132 -12.31 5.97 13.34
C PRO A 132 -12.09 4.60 12.69
N THR A 133 -10.89 4.06 12.82
CA THR A 133 -10.54 2.69 12.43
C THR A 133 -10.67 1.75 13.63
N LYS A 134 -10.46 0.43 13.44
CA LYS A 134 -10.47 -0.57 14.53
C LYS A 134 -9.58 -0.14 15.71
N ARG A 135 -8.40 0.40 15.41
CA ARG A 135 -7.56 1.15 16.36
C ARG A 135 -7.58 2.60 15.92
N PRO A 136 -8.03 3.55 16.77
CA PRO A 136 -8.04 4.97 16.41
C PRO A 136 -6.69 5.40 15.84
N LEU A 137 -6.72 6.02 14.67
CA LEU A 137 -5.55 6.46 13.95
C LEU A 137 -5.56 7.97 13.89
N ASP A 138 -4.54 8.62 14.45
CA ASP A 138 -4.37 10.06 14.35
C ASP A 138 -3.47 10.39 13.17
N LEU A 139 -4.06 10.99 12.13
CA LEU A 139 -3.33 11.50 10.98
C LEU A 139 -2.79 12.89 11.29
N THR A 140 -1.48 13.01 11.45
CA THR A 140 -0.83 14.28 11.77
C THR A 140 -0.49 15.07 10.50
N TYR A 141 -0.50 16.41 10.58
CA TYR A 141 -0.01 17.25 9.46
C TYR A 141 1.47 16.97 9.15
N ARG A 142 2.26 16.58 10.14
CA ARG A 142 3.64 16.15 9.94
C ARG A 142 3.72 14.93 9.03
N PHE A 143 2.90 13.90 9.29
CA PHE A 143 2.83 12.70 8.43
C PHE A 143 2.41 13.07 7.00
N TYR A 144 1.41 13.95 6.84
CA TYR A 144 1.03 14.47 5.52
C TYR A 144 2.21 15.11 4.78
N GLN A 145 3.04 15.90 5.46
CA GLN A 145 4.23 16.52 4.86
C GLN A 145 5.28 15.49 4.43
N GLU A 146 5.45 14.40 5.19
CA GLU A 146 6.32 13.28 4.81
C GLU A 146 5.81 12.63 3.51
N LEU A 147 4.50 12.37 3.39
CA LEU A 147 3.92 11.79 2.18
C LEU A 147 4.13 12.69 0.96
N LYS A 148 3.96 14.00 1.11
CA LYS A 148 4.15 15.00 0.05
C LYS A 148 5.60 15.04 -0.45
N GLY A 149 6.56 14.75 0.40
CA GLY A 149 7.99 14.70 0.07
C GLY A 149 8.41 13.45 -0.71
N HIS A 150 7.57 12.42 -0.78
CA HIS A 150 7.93 11.09 -1.31
C HIS A 150 6.89 10.56 -2.32
N PRO A 151 6.67 11.22 -3.46
CA PRO A 151 5.69 10.73 -4.44
C PRO A 151 6.15 9.38 -5.03
N ALA A 152 5.21 8.44 -5.14
CA ALA A 152 5.47 7.12 -5.74
C ALA A 152 5.21 7.08 -7.26
N LEU A 153 5.08 8.22 -7.91
CA LEU A 153 4.89 8.34 -9.36
C LEU A 153 6.25 8.39 -10.08
N ALA A 154 6.93 7.26 -10.11
CA ALA A 154 8.28 7.11 -10.68
C ALA A 154 8.39 5.85 -11.55
N HIS A 155 9.54 5.69 -12.24
CA HIS A 155 9.87 4.45 -12.94
C HIS A 155 10.47 3.43 -11.97
N TYR A 156 10.00 2.19 -12.03
CA TYR A 156 10.46 1.09 -11.20
C TYR A 156 10.82 -0.13 -12.04
N ASN A 157 11.91 -0.79 -11.70
CA ASN A 157 12.38 -1.98 -12.40
C ASN A 157 11.90 -3.27 -11.71
N ALA A 158 10.58 -3.46 -11.64
CA ALA A 158 9.99 -4.67 -11.08
C ALA A 158 8.76 -5.11 -11.90
N PRO A 159 8.48 -6.41 -12.01
CA PRO A 159 7.23 -6.90 -12.60
C PRO A 159 6.04 -6.48 -11.74
N MET A 160 5.04 -5.81 -12.36
CA MET A 160 3.86 -5.30 -11.64
C MET A 160 2.57 -5.65 -12.35
N LEU A 161 1.57 -6.05 -11.56
CA LEU A 161 0.16 -6.06 -11.94
C LEU A 161 -0.55 -4.94 -11.17
N ILE A 162 -1.18 -4.02 -11.90
CA ILE A 162 -1.97 -2.93 -11.33
C ILE A 162 -3.43 -3.28 -11.50
N LEU A 163 -4.17 -3.35 -10.40
CA LEU A 163 -5.62 -3.50 -10.37
C LEU A 163 -6.22 -2.17 -9.94
N HIS A 164 -7.09 -1.57 -10.75
CA HIS A 164 -7.66 -0.28 -10.43
C HIS A 164 -9.14 -0.20 -10.74
N SER A 165 -9.88 0.50 -9.93
CA SER A 165 -11.30 0.73 -10.09
C SER A 165 -11.56 1.80 -11.16
N GLU A 166 -12.56 1.58 -12.02
CA GLU A 166 -12.96 2.59 -13.00
C GLU A 166 -13.57 3.83 -12.36
N ALA A 167 -14.28 3.67 -11.24
CA ALA A 167 -14.98 4.72 -10.52
C ALA A 167 -14.32 5.06 -9.17
N ASP A 168 -12.99 4.93 -9.09
CA ASP A 168 -12.24 5.30 -7.88
C ASP A 168 -12.42 6.79 -7.57
N GLU A 169 -13.00 7.09 -6.41
CA GLU A 169 -13.33 8.44 -5.98
C GLU A 169 -12.16 9.21 -5.38
N TYR A 170 -11.04 8.52 -5.07
CA TYR A 170 -9.88 9.12 -4.38
C TYR A 170 -8.63 9.17 -5.24
N ILE A 171 -8.43 8.18 -6.11
CA ILE A 171 -7.21 8.05 -6.91
C ILE A 171 -7.55 8.28 -8.39
N PRO A 172 -7.07 9.37 -9.00
CA PRO A 172 -7.38 9.70 -10.38
C PRO A 172 -6.87 8.63 -11.35
N MET A 173 -7.71 8.19 -12.28
CA MET A 173 -7.34 7.25 -13.36
C MET A 173 -6.16 7.78 -14.21
N ASP A 174 -6.02 9.09 -14.34
CA ASP A 174 -4.92 9.67 -15.11
C ASP A 174 -3.55 9.45 -14.45
N ASP A 175 -3.48 9.44 -13.12
CA ASP A 175 -2.26 9.08 -12.39
C ASP A 175 -1.89 7.61 -12.65
N ILE A 176 -2.86 6.72 -12.66
CA ILE A 176 -2.65 5.29 -12.96
C ILE A 176 -2.20 5.06 -14.40
N ARG A 177 -2.82 5.74 -15.35
CA ARG A 177 -2.41 5.68 -16.77
C ARG A 177 -0.99 6.24 -16.98
N HIS A 178 -0.67 7.36 -16.32
CA HIS A 178 0.67 7.91 -16.37
C HIS A 178 1.70 6.96 -15.74
N PHE A 179 1.43 6.42 -14.56
CA PHE A 179 2.27 5.42 -13.90
C PHE A 179 2.52 4.19 -14.80
N ARG A 180 1.44 3.67 -15.40
CA ARG A 180 1.57 2.55 -16.35
C ARG A 180 2.41 2.93 -17.56
N ALA A 181 2.31 4.13 -18.08
CA ALA A 181 3.07 4.59 -19.24
C ALA A 181 4.58 4.69 -18.97
N ILE A 182 4.98 5.11 -17.76
CA ILE A 182 6.40 5.16 -17.36
C ILE A 182 6.92 3.81 -16.87
N ASN A 183 6.04 2.84 -16.58
CA ASN A 183 6.35 1.47 -16.18
C ASN A 183 5.83 0.48 -17.24
N GLU A 184 6.39 0.51 -18.45
CA GLU A 184 5.88 -0.18 -19.64
C GLU A 184 5.74 -1.70 -19.47
N GLN A 185 6.55 -2.32 -18.63
CA GLN A 185 6.47 -3.76 -18.32
C GLN A 185 5.33 -4.11 -17.34
N SER A 186 4.66 -3.12 -16.74
CA SER A 186 3.51 -3.36 -15.88
C SER A 186 2.26 -3.73 -16.70
N LYS A 187 1.36 -4.54 -16.06
CA LYS A 187 0.03 -4.81 -16.60
C LYS A 187 -0.99 -4.00 -15.82
N LEU A 188 -1.91 -3.34 -16.53
CA LEU A 188 -3.03 -2.63 -15.91
C LEU A 188 -4.33 -3.38 -16.22
N VAL A 189 -5.08 -3.68 -15.17
CA VAL A 189 -6.45 -4.21 -15.25
C VAL A 189 -7.38 -3.19 -14.59
N ILE A 190 -8.35 -2.70 -15.35
CA ILE A 190 -9.38 -1.79 -14.87
C ILE A 190 -10.63 -2.61 -14.58
N ILE A 191 -11.17 -2.48 -13.36
CA ILE A 191 -12.38 -3.17 -12.92
C ILE A 191 -13.56 -2.21 -13.10
N PRO A 192 -14.49 -2.49 -14.03
CA PRO A 192 -15.58 -1.58 -14.33
C PRO A 192 -16.63 -1.57 -13.22
N GLY A 193 -17.27 -0.39 -13.02
CA GLY A 193 -18.44 -0.25 -12.14
C GLY A 193 -18.15 -0.39 -10.64
N THR A 194 -16.90 -0.40 -10.23
CA THR A 194 -16.51 -0.52 -8.82
C THR A 194 -15.98 0.80 -8.24
N SER A 195 -16.10 0.98 -6.93
CA SER A 195 -15.51 2.07 -6.14
C SER A 195 -14.05 1.78 -5.76
N HIS A 196 -13.40 2.66 -4.99
CA HIS A 196 -12.04 2.47 -4.48
C HIS A 196 -11.82 1.12 -3.78
N GLN A 197 -12.83 0.60 -3.08
CA GLN A 197 -12.75 -0.68 -2.36
C GLN A 197 -13.26 -1.88 -3.18
N PHE A 198 -13.50 -1.72 -4.48
CA PHE A 198 -14.11 -2.74 -5.35
C PHE A 198 -15.49 -3.21 -4.89
N THR A 199 -16.21 -2.36 -4.19
CA THR A 199 -17.63 -2.57 -3.87
C THR A 199 -18.52 -1.97 -4.94
N GLU A 200 -19.67 -2.60 -5.22
CA GLU A 200 -20.71 -2.11 -6.13
C GLU A 200 -21.47 -0.92 -5.54
#